data_fd68641af7e1b63c22d9b53eee4aaadb
#
_entry.id   fd68641af7e1b63c22d9b53eee4aaadb
#
_cell.length_a   1.000
_cell.length_b   1.000
_cell.length_c   1.000
_cell.angle_alpha   90.00
_cell.angle_beta   90.00
_cell.angle_gamma   90.00
#
_symmetry.space_group_name_H-M   'P 1'
#
loop_
_entity.id
_entity.type
_entity.pdbx_description
1 polymer ?
#
loop_
_entity_poly.entity_id
_entity_poly.type
_entity_poly.pdbx_seq_one_letter_code
_entity_poly.pdbx_strand_id
1 'polypeptide(L)'
;MDNGDFELPADTKLFIIPDAGTNDVEQLNALIDKGVDCICLDHHEKESSDIECKAIIVNNQISDDYTCKSFSGVGVAYEFAKALDDYYVCDLANKYLDLVAFGNVSDVMDIRNAQTRYYIEQGMKNINNKFLQAIAKAQEFSTKGEVNIHNISWYWTPICNSMIRIGSLEDRDLLFRAFIETDEVFPYKKRGSTEFTDEDIYTRAARLCKNIKSKQDKMRDKLCEELKEQVNQEDKVAILVANDADAGIVGLSTMRLAEWANKPCIVLMEHEEGVLGGSARNFNNSPIKDFKEVVGGVGVFNFAQGHSNAFGCSLNVDKLQEAREALNNALENYHYDDTIYCDFVLDADDIDYWFVKTIDDSQWLYGTGIEEPTVAVEYITISVDDCTIMGQNFDAVAFMHNGIKYCKFKCKEDDELLSFASGAGDEEITLNLVGKCSMNTYKDTTIAQFTIDDYEITI
;
A
#
# COMPACT_ATOMS: atom_id res chain seq x y z
N MET A 1 -2.51 -2.64 22.78
CA MET A 1 -1.86 -3.92 23.23
C MET A 1 -2.97 -4.89 23.53
N ASP A 2 -3.12 -5.93 22.74
CA ASP A 2 -4.05 -7.00 23.07
C ASP A 2 -3.71 -7.57 24.46
N ASN A 3 -4.75 -7.92 25.22
CA ASN A 3 -4.65 -8.50 26.58
C ASN A 3 -3.99 -9.90 26.60
N GLY A 4 -3.01 -10.15 25.75
CA GLY A 4 -2.19 -11.34 25.81
C GLY A 4 -1.25 -11.27 27.01
N ASP A 5 -1.01 -12.41 27.66
CA ASP A 5 -0.13 -12.60 28.82
C ASP A 5 1.35 -12.30 28.49
N PHE A 6 1.67 -11.05 28.10
CA PHE A 6 3.04 -10.61 27.92
C PHE A 6 3.61 -10.21 29.28
N GLU A 7 4.41 -11.08 29.86
CA GLU A 7 5.18 -10.78 31.05
C GLU A 7 6.56 -10.22 30.68
N LEU A 8 6.84 -8.98 31.11
CA LEU A 8 8.18 -8.44 31.04
C LEU A 8 9.13 -9.24 31.93
N PRO A 9 10.40 -9.46 31.50
CA PRO A 9 11.43 -9.98 32.39
C PRO A 9 11.46 -9.22 33.72
N ALA A 10 11.59 -9.94 34.84
CA ALA A 10 11.46 -9.35 36.17
C ALA A 10 12.51 -8.26 36.50
N ASP A 11 13.61 -8.23 35.76
CA ASP A 11 14.72 -7.27 35.90
C ASP A 11 14.65 -6.10 34.89
N THR A 12 13.58 -6.00 34.10
CA THR A 12 13.37 -4.91 33.15
C THR A 12 13.34 -3.56 33.88
N LYS A 13 14.15 -2.62 33.45
CA LYS A 13 14.22 -1.25 33.98
C LYS A 13 13.71 -0.19 33.02
N LEU A 14 13.88 -0.43 31.73
CA LEU A 14 13.48 0.48 30.67
C LEU A 14 12.75 -0.33 29.59
N PHE A 15 11.61 0.20 29.14
CA PHE A 15 10.84 -0.31 28.01
C PHE A 15 10.74 0.77 26.94
N ILE A 16 11.31 0.51 25.77
CA ILE A 16 11.25 1.41 24.62
C ILE A 16 10.23 0.83 23.63
N ILE A 17 9.27 1.65 23.22
CA ILE A 17 8.15 1.25 22.37
C ILE A 17 8.23 2.05 21.07
N PRO A 18 8.76 1.49 19.99
CA PRO A 18 8.76 2.15 18.69
C PRO A 18 7.42 1.91 17.97
N ASP A 19 6.97 2.94 17.24
CA ASP A 19 5.81 2.91 16.33
C ASP A 19 4.47 2.55 17.03
N ALA A 20 4.35 2.82 18.31
CA ALA A 20 3.14 2.59 19.10
C ALA A 20 3.21 3.30 20.46
N GLY A 21 2.08 3.34 21.16
CA GLY A 21 2.03 3.68 22.59
C GLY A 21 1.49 5.07 22.90
N THR A 22 1.37 5.97 21.94
CA THR A 22 0.83 7.33 22.21
C THR A 22 -0.54 7.30 22.86
N ASN A 23 -1.36 6.31 22.50
CA ASN A 23 -2.74 6.14 23.00
C ASN A 23 -2.89 5.04 24.06
N ASP A 24 -1.82 4.32 24.43
CA ASP A 24 -1.81 3.24 25.42
C ASP A 24 -1.47 3.75 26.84
N VAL A 25 -2.03 4.91 27.23
CA VAL A 25 -1.65 5.64 28.47
C VAL A 25 -1.83 4.80 29.74
N GLU A 26 -2.91 4.04 29.85
CA GLU A 26 -3.20 3.20 31.02
C GLU A 26 -2.15 2.09 31.18
N GLN A 27 -1.80 1.41 30.07
CA GLN A 27 -0.82 0.33 30.03
C GLN A 27 0.58 0.86 30.38
N LEU A 28 0.96 2.01 29.82
CA LEU A 28 2.23 2.66 30.12
C LEU A 28 2.32 3.07 31.60
N ASN A 29 1.27 3.68 32.14
CA ASN A 29 1.21 4.06 33.55
C ASN A 29 1.31 2.84 34.48
N ALA A 30 0.65 1.71 34.09
CA ALA A 30 0.73 0.47 34.86
C ALA A 30 2.15 -0.14 34.88
N LEU A 31 2.94 0.03 33.82
CA LEU A 31 4.36 -0.39 33.77
C LEU A 31 5.23 0.52 34.65
N ILE A 32 5.01 1.82 34.62
CA ILE A 32 5.76 2.79 35.43
C ILE A 32 5.47 2.59 36.93
N ASP A 33 4.22 2.30 37.27
CA ASP A 33 3.85 2.00 38.67
C ASP A 33 4.49 0.70 39.20
N LYS A 34 4.94 -0.19 38.28
CA LYS A 34 5.76 -1.37 38.63
C LYS A 34 7.27 -1.08 38.63
N GLY A 35 7.70 0.17 38.40
CA GLY A 35 9.10 0.59 38.43
C GLY A 35 9.87 0.37 37.13
N VAL A 36 9.17 0.28 36.01
CA VAL A 36 9.75 0.22 34.67
C VAL A 36 9.61 1.57 33.99
N ASP A 37 10.73 2.22 33.64
CA ASP A 37 10.69 3.43 32.84
C ASP A 37 10.22 3.14 31.41
N CYS A 38 9.37 4.01 30.83
CA CYS A 38 8.83 3.82 29.49
C CYS A 38 9.15 5.03 28.60
N ILE A 39 9.66 4.75 27.39
CA ILE A 39 9.86 5.71 26.31
C ILE A 39 9.07 5.22 25.08
N CYS A 40 8.16 6.06 24.64
CA CYS A 40 7.35 5.81 23.45
C CYS A 40 7.92 6.66 22.30
N LEU A 41 8.27 6.03 21.17
CA LEU A 41 8.80 6.65 19.96
C LEU A 41 7.78 6.46 18.84
N ASP A 42 6.80 7.33 18.72
CA ASP A 42 5.59 7.11 17.95
C ASP A 42 5.28 8.29 17.02
N HIS A 43 4.40 8.08 16.05
CA HIS A 43 3.97 9.07 15.07
C HIS A 43 2.45 9.11 14.87
N HIS A 44 1.70 8.27 15.58
CA HIS A 44 0.24 8.25 15.50
C HIS A 44 -0.39 9.50 16.12
N GLU A 45 -1.55 9.88 15.60
CA GLU A 45 -2.35 10.97 16.17
C GLU A 45 -2.78 10.63 17.60
N LYS A 46 -2.75 11.65 18.46
CA LYS A 46 -3.19 11.49 19.84
C LYS A 46 -4.72 11.57 19.91
N GLU A 47 -5.35 10.55 20.44
CA GLU A 47 -6.75 10.57 20.79
C GLU A 47 -6.99 11.39 22.08
N SER A 48 -8.20 11.92 22.25
CA SER A 48 -8.54 12.65 23.46
C SER A 48 -8.59 11.70 24.67
N SER A 49 -7.79 11.98 25.68
CA SER A 49 -7.78 11.24 26.95
C SER A 49 -7.64 12.21 28.11
N ASP A 50 -8.43 12.02 29.16
CA ASP A 50 -8.34 12.77 30.40
C ASP A 50 -7.24 12.22 31.35
N ILE A 51 -6.59 11.11 30.96
CA ILE A 51 -5.57 10.43 31.77
C ILE A 51 -4.20 11.04 31.46
N GLU A 52 -3.51 11.55 32.49
CA GLU A 52 -2.14 12.03 32.38
C GLU A 52 -1.18 10.85 32.16
N CYS A 53 -0.38 10.94 31.12
CA CYS A 53 0.65 9.94 30.81
C CYS A 53 1.93 10.21 31.60
N LYS A 54 2.40 9.20 32.34
CA LYS A 54 3.67 9.26 33.09
C LYS A 54 4.90 8.89 32.25
N ALA A 55 4.71 8.26 31.10
CA ALA A 55 5.78 7.86 30.18
C ALA A 55 6.35 9.07 29.42
N ILE A 56 7.58 8.92 28.94
CA ILE A 56 8.16 9.86 27.99
C ILE A 56 7.59 9.53 26.61
N ILE A 57 6.81 10.45 26.04
CA ILE A 57 6.26 10.31 24.69
C ILE A 57 7.05 11.22 23.75
N VAL A 58 7.77 10.61 22.82
CA VAL A 58 8.43 11.30 21.68
C VAL A 58 7.58 11.04 20.46
N ASN A 59 6.81 12.05 20.06
CA ASN A 59 5.89 11.93 18.94
C ASN A 59 5.85 13.26 18.17
N ASN A 60 6.09 13.18 16.86
CA ASN A 60 6.13 14.33 15.98
C ASN A 60 4.76 14.99 15.77
N GLN A 61 3.65 14.26 15.93
CA GLN A 61 2.30 14.83 15.79
C GLN A 61 1.95 15.78 16.95
N ILE A 62 2.32 15.42 18.17
CA ILE A 62 1.95 16.16 19.38
C ILE A 62 2.99 17.20 19.82
N SER A 63 4.17 17.21 19.23
CA SER A 63 5.22 18.20 19.52
C SER A 63 4.99 19.47 18.73
N ASP A 64 4.64 20.57 19.39
CA ASP A 64 4.37 21.88 18.75
C ASP A 64 5.63 22.46 18.07
N ASP A 65 6.79 22.20 18.62
CA ASP A 65 8.07 22.73 18.13
C ASP A 65 8.65 21.93 16.96
N TYR A 66 8.18 20.71 16.71
CA TYR A 66 8.69 19.87 15.66
C TYR A 66 7.89 20.03 14.36
N THR A 67 8.54 20.53 13.32
CA THR A 67 7.87 20.94 12.08
C THR A 67 7.53 19.78 11.14
N CYS A 68 8.32 18.68 11.18
CA CYS A 68 8.07 17.53 10.33
C CYS A 68 6.99 16.60 10.93
N LYS A 69 5.78 16.71 10.42
CA LYS A 69 4.65 15.83 10.81
C LYS A 69 4.56 14.56 9.98
N SER A 70 5.46 14.35 9.05
CA SER A 70 5.41 13.30 8.05
C SER A 70 6.53 12.27 8.22
N PHE A 71 6.73 11.77 9.44
CA PHE A 71 7.61 10.65 9.73
C PHE A 71 6.81 9.44 10.18
N SER A 72 7.24 8.26 9.77
CA SER A 72 6.84 6.98 10.37
C SER A 72 7.55 6.75 11.71
N GLY A 73 7.13 5.74 12.46
CA GLY A 73 7.78 5.40 13.73
C GLY A 73 9.28 5.15 13.63
N VAL A 74 9.77 4.58 12.51
CA VAL A 74 11.22 4.44 12.28
C VAL A 74 11.91 5.79 12.07
N GLY A 75 11.23 6.77 11.48
CA GLY A 75 11.76 8.14 11.35
C GLY A 75 11.91 8.80 12.73
N VAL A 76 10.93 8.67 13.61
CA VAL A 76 11.00 9.15 14.99
C VAL A 76 12.09 8.44 15.78
N ALA A 77 12.20 7.09 15.63
CA ALA A 77 13.26 6.31 16.27
C ALA A 77 14.67 6.73 15.80
N TYR A 78 14.80 7.08 14.52
CA TYR A 78 16.05 7.57 13.96
C TYR A 78 16.46 8.95 14.54
N GLU A 79 15.51 9.88 14.66
CA GLU A 79 15.79 11.18 15.30
C GLU A 79 16.18 11.00 16.78
N PHE A 80 15.54 10.08 17.48
CA PHE A 80 15.94 9.73 18.84
C PHE A 80 17.37 9.14 18.87
N ALA A 81 17.70 8.24 17.95
CA ALA A 81 19.06 7.68 17.84
C ALA A 81 20.11 8.75 17.52
N LYS A 82 19.79 9.74 16.65
CA LYS A 82 20.67 10.88 16.39
C LYS A 82 20.91 11.73 17.64
N ALA A 83 19.87 11.97 18.43
CA ALA A 83 20.03 12.71 19.69
C ALA A 83 20.95 11.96 20.66
N LEU A 84 20.92 10.63 20.67
CA LEU A 84 21.89 9.81 21.43
C LEU A 84 23.31 9.91 20.85
N ASP A 85 23.45 9.88 19.53
CA ASP A 85 24.75 10.06 18.86
C ASP A 85 25.39 11.41 19.22
N ASP A 86 24.61 12.49 19.20
CA ASP A 86 25.05 13.82 19.61
C ASP A 86 25.47 13.86 21.08
N TYR A 87 24.72 13.22 21.96
CA TYR A 87 25.01 13.16 23.39
C TYR A 87 26.31 12.35 23.68
N TYR A 88 26.48 11.22 23.02
CA TYR A 88 27.65 10.34 23.21
C TYR A 88 28.82 10.65 22.29
N VAL A 89 28.70 11.66 21.41
CA VAL A 89 29.71 12.08 20.42
C VAL A 89 30.13 10.88 19.53
N CYS A 90 29.15 10.22 18.93
CA CYS A 90 29.35 9.13 17.99
C CYS A 90 28.49 9.33 16.72
N ASP A 91 28.60 8.45 15.75
CA ASP A 91 27.83 8.46 14.49
C ASP A 91 27.42 7.03 14.11
N LEU A 92 26.42 6.52 14.82
CA LEU A 92 25.89 5.17 14.63
C LEU A 92 24.56 5.17 13.89
N ALA A 93 23.71 6.18 14.12
CA ALA A 93 22.37 6.26 13.56
C ALA A 93 22.39 6.28 12.01
N ASN A 94 23.35 6.98 11.40
CA ASN A 94 23.45 7.11 9.96
C ASN A 94 23.63 5.78 9.20
N LYS A 95 24.07 4.72 9.89
CA LYS A 95 24.18 3.37 9.30
C LYS A 95 22.81 2.77 8.93
N TYR A 96 21.73 3.28 9.51
CA TYR A 96 20.37 2.75 9.38
C TYR A 96 19.46 3.63 8.52
N LEU A 97 20.02 4.58 7.79
CA LEU A 97 19.24 5.47 6.91
C LEU A 97 18.45 4.73 5.84
N ASP A 98 18.94 3.60 5.36
CA ASP A 98 18.21 2.74 4.42
C ASP A 98 16.95 2.14 5.04
N LEU A 99 16.98 1.75 6.32
CA LEU A 99 15.78 1.31 7.05
C LEU A 99 14.81 2.48 7.27
N VAL A 100 15.31 3.69 7.51
CA VAL A 100 14.48 4.90 7.62
C VAL A 100 13.79 5.20 6.29
N ALA A 101 14.52 5.10 5.18
CA ALA A 101 13.95 5.26 3.84
C ALA A 101 12.87 4.22 3.56
N PHE A 102 13.19 2.94 3.82
CA PHE A 102 12.25 1.84 3.64
C PHE A 102 11.00 2.02 4.49
N GLY A 103 11.12 2.37 5.78
CA GLY A 103 9.98 2.55 6.67
C GLY A 103 9.11 3.75 6.30
N ASN A 104 9.69 4.93 6.02
CA ASN A 104 8.92 6.10 5.60
C ASN A 104 8.14 5.86 4.29
N VAL A 105 8.74 5.14 3.33
CA VAL A 105 8.05 4.77 2.08
C VAL A 105 6.98 3.71 2.34
N SER A 106 7.27 2.70 3.17
CA SER A 106 6.35 1.61 3.48
C SER A 106 5.11 2.07 4.25
N ASP A 107 5.27 3.09 5.07
CA ASP A 107 4.20 3.69 5.87
C ASP A 107 3.56 4.91 5.19
N VAL A 108 3.83 5.08 3.90
CA VAL A 108 3.16 6.04 3.01
C VAL A 108 3.29 7.50 3.50
N MET A 109 4.46 7.88 4.02
CA MET A 109 4.72 9.23 4.52
C MET A 109 4.78 10.25 3.40
N ASP A 110 4.21 11.43 3.65
CA ASP A 110 4.13 12.53 2.68
C ASP A 110 5.53 13.08 2.34
N ILE A 111 5.97 12.87 1.11
CA ILE A 111 7.28 13.28 0.62
C ILE A 111 7.38 14.75 0.23
N ARG A 112 6.30 15.53 0.33
CA ARG A 112 6.35 17.00 0.18
C ARG A 112 7.11 17.62 1.34
N ASN A 113 7.17 16.95 2.49
CA ASN A 113 8.02 17.38 3.59
C ASN A 113 9.50 17.18 3.23
N ALA A 114 10.28 18.28 3.30
CA ALA A 114 11.67 18.27 2.88
C ALA A 114 12.57 17.35 3.72
N GLN A 115 12.31 17.20 5.01
CA GLN A 115 13.09 16.31 5.89
C GLN A 115 12.80 14.83 5.59
N THR A 116 11.54 14.47 5.42
CA THR A 116 11.12 13.12 5.04
C THR A 116 11.75 12.73 3.70
N ARG A 117 11.61 13.59 2.70
CA ARG A 117 12.22 13.40 1.37
C ARG A 117 13.75 13.23 1.48
N TYR A 118 14.41 14.10 2.21
CA TYR A 118 15.86 14.05 2.38
C TYR A 118 16.31 12.69 2.94
N TYR A 119 15.66 12.18 3.98
CA TYR A 119 16.03 10.88 4.56
C TYR A 119 15.74 9.72 3.63
N ILE A 120 14.65 9.75 2.90
CA ILE A 120 14.33 8.75 1.87
C ILE A 120 15.43 8.76 0.79
N GLU A 121 15.76 9.93 0.24
CA GLU A 121 16.80 10.05 -0.79
C GLU A 121 18.18 9.62 -0.30
N GLN A 122 18.57 9.99 0.92
CA GLN A 122 19.88 9.58 1.46
C GLN A 122 19.93 8.08 1.75
N GLY A 123 18.86 7.51 2.31
CA GLY A 123 18.80 6.08 2.61
C GLY A 123 18.78 5.20 1.36
N MET A 124 18.13 5.64 0.27
CA MET A 124 18.13 4.91 -0.99
C MET A 124 19.47 4.90 -1.72
N LYS A 125 20.36 5.87 -1.45
CA LYS A 125 21.70 5.91 -2.11
C LYS A 125 22.59 4.71 -1.78
N ASN A 126 22.47 4.19 -0.55
CA ASN A 126 23.27 3.08 -0.08
C ASN A 126 22.42 2.14 0.76
N ILE A 127 22.05 1.02 0.21
CA ILE A 127 21.36 -0.04 0.96
C ILE A 127 22.42 -0.85 1.71
N ASN A 128 22.55 -0.62 3.00
CA ASN A 128 23.53 -1.28 3.88
C ASN A 128 22.96 -2.54 4.51
N ASN A 129 21.67 -2.54 4.87
CA ASN A 129 21.02 -3.67 5.52
C ASN A 129 21.00 -4.89 4.58
N LYS A 130 21.57 -6.00 5.04
CA LYS A 130 21.71 -7.23 4.26
C LYS A 130 20.37 -7.82 3.81
N PHE A 131 19.32 -7.66 4.61
CA PHE A 131 18.00 -8.15 4.24
C PHE A 131 17.37 -7.28 3.14
N LEU A 132 17.50 -5.96 3.20
CA LEU A 132 17.07 -5.09 2.10
C LEU A 132 17.84 -5.37 0.81
N GLN A 133 19.14 -5.67 0.88
CA GLN A 133 19.92 -6.14 -0.27
C GLN A 133 19.39 -7.45 -0.84
N ALA A 134 18.99 -8.40 0.03
CA ALA A 134 18.41 -9.66 -0.40
C ALA A 134 17.02 -9.46 -1.06
N ILE A 135 16.20 -8.53 -0.55
CA ILE A 135 14.93 -8.14 -1.20
C ILE A 135 15.19 -7.52 -2.57
N ALA A 136 16.12 -6.55 -2.67
CA ALA A 136 16.49 -5.92 -3.94
C ALA A 136 16.86 -6.98 -4.99
N LYS A 137 17.73 -7.92 -4.61
CA LYS A 137 18.11 -9.05 -5.47
C LYS A 137 16.93 -9.97 -5.82
N ALA A 138 16.08 -10.27 -4.84
CA ALA A 138 14.91 -11.12 -5.08
C ALA A 138 13.88 -10.48 -6.02
N GLN A 139 13.83 -9.15 -6.09
CA GLN A 139 12.93 -8.36 -6.93
C GLN A 139 13.62 -7.75 -8.17
N GLU A 140 14.89 -8.05 -8.40
CA GLU A 140 15.73 -7.46 -9.46
C GLU A 140 15.06 -7.48 -10.84
N PHE A 141 14.40 -8.58 -11.19
CA PHE A 141 13.68 -8.70 -12.45
C PHE A 141 12.53 -7.67 -12.58
N SER A 142 11.76 -7.46 -11.52
CA SER A 142 10.61 -6.54 -11.53
C SER A 142 11.02 -5.08 -11.41
N THR A 143 12.10 -4.81 -10.66
CA THR A 143 12.62 -3.46 -10.39
C THR A 143 13.71 -3.02 -11.35
N LYS A 144 14.13 -3.90 -12.27
CA LYS A 144 15.31 -3.69 -13.15
C LYS A 144 16.59 -3.36 -12.38
N GLY A 145 16.66 -3.76 -11.10
CA GLY A 145 17.78 -3.48 -10.22
C GLY A 145 17.82 -2.05 -9.65
N GLU A 146 16.81 -1.23 -9.92
CA GLU A 146 16.73 0.15 -9.44
C GLU A 146 16.15 0.22 -8.03
N VAL A 147 16.68 1.16 -7.22
CA VAL A 147 16.17 1.50 -5.89
C VAL A 147 15.58 2.90 -5.96
N ASN A 148 14.26 2.98 -5.93
CA ASN A 148 13.51 4.23 -5.92
C ASN A 148 12.23 4.07 -5.09
N ILE A 149 11.50 5.17 -4.84
CA ILE A 149 10.28 5.18 -4.02
C ILE A 149 9.25 4.21 -4.61
N HIS A 150 9.04 4.25 -5.93
CA HIS A 150 8.10 3.37 -6.62
C HIS A 150 8.42 1.89 -6.36
N ASN A 151 9.68 1.49 -6.56
CA ASN A 151 10.10 0.09 -6.40
C ASN A 151 10.00 -0.39 -4.95
N ILE A 152 10.28 0.47 -3.97
CA ILE A 152 10.08 0.16 -2.55
C ILE A 152 8.57 -0.01 -2.28
N SER A 153 7.74 0.94 -2.70
CA SER A 153 6.28 0.93 -2.44
C SER A 153 5.58 -0.28 -3.06
N TRP A 154 5.93 -0.64 -4.30
CA TRP A 154 5.17 -1.64 -5.07
C TRP A 154 5.77 -3.04 -5.07
N TYR A 155 7.08 -3.18 -4.81
CA TYR A 155 7.75 -4.48 -4.89
C TYR A 155 8.38 -4.94 -3.57
N TRP A 156 8.92 -4.04 -2.73
CA TRP A 156 9.57 -4.45 -1.48
C TRP A 156 8.59 -4.48 -0.31
N THR A 157 7.87 -3.38 -0.09
CA THR A 157 6.89 -3.25 0.99
C THR A 157 5.81 -4.34 0.97
N PRO A 158 5.16 -4.65 -0.18
CA PRO A 158 4.10 -5.64 -0.20
C PRO A 158 4.54 -7.06 0.19
N ILE A 159 5.78 -7.46 -0.15
CA ILE A 159 6.28 -8.78 0.22
C ILE A 159 6.59 -8.88 1.72
N CYS A 160 7.12 -7.82 2.34
CA CYS A 160 7.34 -7.75 3.79
C CYS A 160 6.00 -7.74 4.54
N ASN A 161 5.08 -6.86 4.13
CA ASN A 161 3.76 -6.75 4.74
C ASN A 161 2.95 -8.04 4.64
N SER A 162 3.13 -8.82 3.56
CA SER A 162 2.45 -10.12 3.44
C SER A 162 2.90 -11.09 4.53
N MET A 163 4.19 -11.14 4.85
CA MET A 163 4.72 -11.98 5.91
C MET A 163 4.22 -11.55 7.29
N ILE A 164 4.11 -10.24 7.54
CA ILE A 164 3.56 -9.71 8.79
C ILE A 164 2.08 -10.06 8.94
N ARG A 165 1.30 -9.98 7.85
CA ARG A 165 -0.16 -10.15 7.88
C ARG A 165 -0.60 -11.60 7.98
N ILE A 166 -0.02 -12.51 7.19
CA ILE A 166 -0.46 -13.90 7.08
C ILE A 166 0.64 -14.94 7.34
N GLY A 167 1.87 -14.52 7.64
CA GLY A 167 2.95 -15.42 8.07
C GLY A 167 2.70 -15.99 9.46
N SER A 168 3.27 -17.17 9.73
CA SER A 168 3.30 -17.76 11.07
C SER A 168 4.14 -16.91 12.04
N LEU A 169 4.07 -17.21 13.33
CA LEU A 169 4.94 -16.55 14.32
C LEU A 169 6.42 -16.79 14.01
N GLU A 170 6.79 -18.00 13.55
CA GLU A 170 8.15 -18.32 13.13
C GLU A 170 8.58 -17.54 11.89
N ASP A 171 7.68 -17.31 10.93
CA ASP A 171 7.97 -16.49 9.76
C ASP A 171 8.22 -15.03 10.14
N ARG A 172 7.40 -14.47 11.04
CA ARG A 172 7.56 -13.11 11.55
C ARG A 172 8.83 -12.94 12.37
N ASP A 173 9.16 -13.91 13.21
CA ASP A 173 10.42 -13.94 13.97
C ASP A 173 11.64 -14.02 13.02
N LEU A 174 11.58 -14.88 11.98
CA LEU A 174 12.62 -14.96 10.97
C LEU A 174 12.80 -13.61 10.26
N LEU A 175 11.71 -12.92 9.90
CA LEU A 175 11.75 -11.60 9.28
C LEU A 175 12.43 -10.59 10.20
N PHE A 176 12.03 -10.54 11.47
CA PHE A 176 12.63 -9.65 12.46
C PHE A 176 14.14 -9.92 12.60
N ARG A 177 14.56 -11.18 12.74
CA ARG A 177 15.99 -11.55 12.84
C ARG A 177 16.77 -11.19 11.58
N ALA A 178 16.16 -11.26 10.40
CA ALA A 178 16.78 -10.82 9.16
C ALA A 178 16.99 -9.30 9.15
N PHE A 179 16.04 -8.50 9.63
CA PHE A 179 16.20 -7.04 9.73
C PHE A 179 17.28 -6.61 10.73
N ILE A 180 17.41 -7.31 11.87
CA ILE A 180 18.45 -7.02 12.88
C ILE A 180 19.79 -7.70 12.58
N GLU A 181 19.90 -8.34 11.43
CA GLU A 181 21.14 -8.91 10.89
C GLU A 181 21.78 -9.99 11.79
N THR A 182 21.00 -10.97 12.24
CA THR A 182 21.55 -12.18 12.85
C THR A 182 22.16 -13.05 11.76
N ASP A 183 23.46 -13.34 11.82
CA ASP A 183 24.18 -14.10 10.79
C ASP A 183 23.91 -15.63 10.89
N GLU A 184 22.66 -16.03 10.60
CA GLU A 184 22.21 -17.41 10.62
C GLU A 184 22.25 -18.06 9.23
N VAL A 185 22.47 -19.36 9.21
CA VAL A 185 22.52 -20.18 7.99
C VAL A 185 21.63 -21.39 8.14
N PHE A 186 20.88 -21.71 7.08
CA PHE A 186 19.90 -22.77 7.04
C PHE A 186 20.14 -23.73 5.90
N PRO A 187 19.92 -25.04 6.07
CA PRO A 187 19.95 -25.97 4.97
C PRO A 187 18.77 -25.68 4.00
N TYR A 188 19.07 -25.53 2.74
CA TYR A 188 18.09 -25.30 1.67
C TYR A 188 18.23 -26.30 0.55
N LYS A 189 17.12 -26.84 0.09
CA LYS A 189 17.05 -27.73 -1.06
C LYS A 189 16.22 -27.09 -2.17
N LYS A 190 16.85 -26.74 -3.28
CA LYS A 190 16.16 -26.20 -4.44
C LYS A 190 15.21 -27.26 -5.04
N ARG A 191 14.04 -26.84 -5.47
CA ARG A 191 13.06 -27.72 -6.13
C ARG A 191 13.72 -28.42 -7.34
N GLY A 192 13.66 -29.74 -7.37
CA GLY A 192 14.27 -30.57 -8.42
C GLY A 192 15.76 -30.91 -8.19
N SER A 193 16.41 -30.40 -7.12
CA SER A 193 17.76 -30.81 -6.72
C SER A 193 17.71 -31.97 -5.73
N THR A 194 18.76 -32.80 -5.72
CA THR A 194 18.99 -33.83 -4.69
C THR A 194 19.91 -33.31 -3.58
N GLU A 195 20.61 -32.22 -3.81
CA GLU A 195 21.63 -31.66 -2.91
C GLU A 195 21.06 -30.55 -2.03
N PHE A 196 21.56 -30.46 -0.81
CA PHE A 196 21.35 -29.32 0.08
C PHE A 196 22.49 -28.33 -0.10
N THR A 197 22.13 -27.04 -0.05
CA THR A 197 23.06 -25.90 -0.02
C THR A 197 22.80 -25.08 1.22
N ASP A 198 23.77 -24.31 1.64
CA ASP A 198 23.57 -23.34 2.72
C ASP A 198 22.89 -22.09 2.18
N GLU A 199 21.84 -21.64 2.87
CA GLU A 199 21.09 -20.42 2.59
C GLU A 199 21.18 -19.51 3.82
N ASP A 200 21.66 -18.28 3.63
CA ASP A 200 21.69 -17.28 4.70
C ASP A 200 20.27 -16.82 5.07
N ILE A 201 20.12 -16.24 6.27
CA ILE A 201 18.83 -15.79 6.80
C ILE A 201 18.18 -14.74 5.90
N TYR A 202 18.96 -13.86 5.27
CA TYR A 202 18.46 -12.76 4.44
C TYR A 202 17.82 -13.29 3.15
N THR A 203 18.54 -14.16 2.44
CA THR A 203 18.04 -14.83 1.24
C THR A 203 16.81 -15.68 1.54
N ARG A 204 16.85 -16.41 2.67
CA ARG A 204 15.70 -17.22 3.12
C ARG A 204 14.47 -16.37 3.41
N ALA A 205 14.62 -15.29 4.18
CA ALA A 205 13.53 -14.38 4.52
C ALA A 205 12.94 -13.72 3.26
N ALA A 206 13.76 -13.18 2.36
CA ALA A 206 13.29 -12.58 1.12
C ALA A 206 12.53 -13.58 0.23
N ARG A 207 13.01 -14.82 0.12
CA ARG A 207 12.34 -15.90 -0.63
C ARG A 207 10.99 -16.27 0.00
N LEU A 208 10.91 -16.37 1.34
CA LEU A 208 9.68 -16.69 2.04
C LEU A 208 8.67 -15.55 1.94
N CYS A 209 9.09 -14.28 2.04
CA CYS A 209 8.25 -13.11 1.80
C CYS A 209 7.56 -13.19 0.42
N LYS A 210 8.29 -13.51 -0.65
CA LYS A 210 7.73 -13.69 -2.00
C LYS A 210 6.72 -14.83 -2.06
N ASN A 211 7.00 -15.96 -1.43
CA ASN A 211 6.10 -17.12 -1.42
C ASN A 211 4.79 -16.80 -0.67
N ILE A 212 4.92 -16.14 0.47
CA ILE A 212 3.77 -15.72 1.29
C ILE A 212 2.95 -14.66 0.55
N LYS A 213 3.60 -13.71 -0.15
CA LYS A 213 2.90 -12.73 -1.00
C LYS A 213 2.08 -13.42 -2.08
N SER A 214 2.65 -14.40 -2.80
CA SER A 214 1.90 -15.18 -3.78
C SER A 214 0.71 -15.93 -3.19
N LYS A 215 0.84 -16.45 -1.96
CA LYS A 215 -0.27 -17.08 -1.22
C LYS A 215 -1.33 -16.04 -0.87
N GLN A 216 -0.92 -14.89 -0.32
CA GLN A 216 -1.80 -13.79 0.04
C GLN A 216 -2.62 -13.30 -1.16
N ASP A 217 -1.98 -13.11 -2.32
CA ASP A 217 -2.66 -12.66 -3.53
C ASP A 217 -3.74 -13.64 -3.98
N LYS A 218 -3.45 -14.94 -3.97
CA LYS A 218 -4.44 -15.97 -4.31
C LYS A 218 -5.62 -16.00 -3.33
N MET A 219 -5.35 -15.85 -2.03
CA MET A 219 -6.40 -15.81 -1.00
C MET A 219 -7.27 -14.58 -1.17
N ARG A 220 -6.66 -13.39 -1.38
CA ARG A 220 -7.37 -12.14 -1.64
C ARG A 220 -8.23 -12.23 -2.90
N ASP A 221 -7.66 -12.71 -4.01
CA ASP A 221 -8.37 -12.78 -5.29
C ASP A 221 -9.58 -13.71 -5.19
N LYS A 222 -9.41 -14.87 -4.54
CA LYS A 222 -10.52 -15.77 -4.26
C LYS A 222 -11.63 -15.12 -3.43
N LEU A 223 -11.26 -14.45 -2.32
CA LEU A 223 -12.22 -13.76 -1.47
C LEU A 223 -12.94 -12.62 -2.22
N CYS A 224 -12.23 -11.86 -3.04
CA CYS A 224 -12.86 -10.82 -3.85
C CYS A 224 -13.90 -11.40 -4.82
N GLU A 225 -13.59 -12.49 -5.52
CA GLU A 225 -14.57 -13.12 -6.44
C GLU A 225 -15.81 -13.63 -5.70
N GLU A 226 -15.65 -14.24 -4.52
CA GLU A 226 -16.76 -14.69 -3.69
C GLU A 226 -17.65 -13.53 -3.20
N LEU A 227 -17.04 -12.37 -2.86
CA LEU A 227 -17.76 -11.22 -2.31
C LEU A 227 -18.39 -10.33 -3.37
N LYS A 228 -17.92 -10.33 -4.60
CA LYS A 228 -18.50 -9.55 -5.71
C LYS A 228 -19.98 -9.85 -5.92
N GLU A 229 -20.40 -11.08 -5.73
CA GLU A 229 -21.80 -11.49 -5.87
C GLU A 229 -22.73 -10.87 -4.83
N GLN A 230 -22.20 -10.40 -3.69
CA GLN A 230 -22.97 -9.73 -2.65
C GLN A 230 -23.15 -8.21 -2.89
N VAL A 231 -22.42 -7.63 -3.87
CA VAL A 231 -22.46 -6.19 -4.13
C VAL A 231 -23.80 -5.83 -4.78
N ASN A 232 -24.60 -5.03 -4.06
CA ASN A 232 -25.80 -4.42 -4.63
C ASN A 232 -25.42 -3.08 -5.28
N GLN A 233 -25.69 -2.94 -6.57
CA GLN A 233 -25.34 -1.72 -7.33
C GLN A 233 -26.17 -0.50 -6.91
N GLU A 234 -27.37 -0.68 -6.37
CA GLU A 234 -28.23 0.40 -5.89
C GLU A 234 -27.76 1.00 -4.55
N ASP A 235 -26.96 0.25 -3.77
CA ASP A 235 -26.45 0.72 -2.49
C ASP A 235 -25.33 1.76 -2.66
N LYS A 236 -25.33 2.79 -1.81
CA LYS A 236 -24.27 3.81 -1.74
C LYS A 236 -22.99 3.30 -1.08
N VAL A 237 -23.06 2.20 -0.35
CA VAL A 237 -21.95 1.54 0.32
C VAL A 237 -22.07 0.03 0.19
N ALA A 238 -21.02 -0.66 -0.20
CA ALA A 238 -21.00 -2.12 -0.23
C ALA A 238 -20.67 -2.66 1.17
N ILE A 239 -21.66 -3.25 1.87
CA ILE A 239 -21.43 -3.95 3.14
C ILE A 239 -21.52 -5.44 2.88
N LEU A 240 -20.39 -6.12 2.96
CA LEU A 240 -20.20 -7.51 2.56
C LEU A 240 -19.80 -8.36 3.77
N VAL A 241 -20.26 -9.61 3.83
CA VAL A 241 -19.92 -10.53 4.92
C VAL A 241 -19.12 -11.70 4.37
N ALA A 242 -17.91 -11.87 4.88
CA ALA A 242 -17.02 -12.98 4.56
C ALA A 242 -17.23 -14.11 5.59
N ASN A 243 -17.59 -15.31 5.12
CA ASN A 243 -17.94 -16.41 6.02
C ASN A 243 -16.72 -17.17 6.57
N ASP A 244 -15.60 -17.15 5.89
CA ASP A 244 -14.38 -17.90 6.30
C ASP A 244 -13.16 -17.20 5.67
N ALA A 245 -12.79 -16.06 6.22
CA ALA A 245 -11.66 -15.28 5.73
C ALA A 245 -10.56 -15.14 6.77
N ASP A 246 -9.32 -15.10 6.31
CA ASP A 246 -8.18 -14.74 7.14
C ASP A 246 -8.20 -13.21 7.37
N ALA A 247 -8.17 -12.78 8.63
CA ALA A 247 -8.18 -11.36 8.99
C ALA A 247 -7.08 -10.55 8.28
N GLY A 248 -5.93 -11.18 8.01
CA GLY A 248 -4.78 -10.56 7.34
C GLY A 248 -5.02 -10.17 5.87
N ILE A 249 -6.11 -10.66 5.24
CA ILE A 249 -6.46 -10.30 3.86
C ILE A 249 -7.71 -9.44 3.74
N VAL A 250 -8.53 -9.33 4.78
CA VAL A 250 -9.82 -8.61 4.73
C VAL A 250 -9.63 -7.16 4.27
N GLY A 251 -8.69 -6.42 4.89
CA GLY A 251 -8.45 -5.02 4.51
C GLY A 251 -7.96 -4.83 3.07
N LEU A 252 -7.17 -5.78 2.54
CA LEU A 252 -6.71 -5.76 1.14
C LEU A 252 -7.85 -6.06 0.17
N SER A 253 -8.70 -7.01 0.54
CA SER A 253 -9.89 -7.36 -0.25
C SER A 253 -10.90 -6.23 -0.26
N THR A 254 -11.11 -5.57 0.89
CA THR A 254 -12.00 -4.41 1.01
C THR A 254 -11.57 -3.27 0.08
N MET A 255 -10.28 -2.93 0.08
CA MET A 255 -9.74 -1.90 -0.80
C MET A 255 -9.98 -2.24 -2.28
N ARG A 256 -9.66 -3.48 -2.68
CA ARG A 256 -9.85 -3.91 -4.07
C ARG A 256 -11.32 -3.95 -4.50
N LEU A 257 -12.22 -4.30 -3.58
CA LEU A 257 -13.66 -4.29 -3.82
C LEU A 257 -14.22 -2.87 -3.89
N ALA A 258 -13.71 -1.94 -3.08
CA ALA A 258 -14.10 -0.54 -3.14
C ALA A 258 -13.75 0.09 -4.50
N GLU A 259 -12.53 -0.15 -5.01
CA GLU A 259 -12.10 0.30 -6.34
C GLU A 259 -12.91 -0.37 -7.46
N TRP A 260 -13.11 -1.68 -7.38
CA TRP A 260 -13.88 -2.42 -8.40
C TRP A 260 -15.35 -1.98 -8.47
N ALA A 261 -15.97 -1.70 -7.30
CA ALA A 261 -17.38 -1.30 -7.21
C ALA A 261 -17.59 0.21 -7.38
N ASN A 262 -16.51 1.00 -7.44
CA ASN A 262 -16.50 2.47 -7.44
C ASN A 262 -17.40 3.06 -6.34
N LYS A 263 -17.31 2.50 -5.12
CA LYS A 263 -18.05 2.95 -3.94
C LYS A 263 -17.35 2.52 -2.64
N PRO A 264 -17.61 3.20 -1.51
CA PRO A 264 -17.07 2.76 -0.22
C PRO A 264 -17.48 1.33 0.07
N CYS A 265 -16.56 0.57 0.65
CA CYS A 265 -16.76 -0.84 0.95
C CYS A 265 -16.41 -1.17 2.40
N ILE A 266 -17.23 -1.99 3.02
CA ILE A 266 -17.02 -2.58 4.35
C ILE A 266 -17.08 -4.09 4.21
N VAL A 267 -16.02 -4.80 4.52
CA VAL A 267 -16.00 -6.27 4.58
C VAL A 267 -15.92 -6.69 6.04
N LEU A 268 -16.90 -7.43 6.47
CA LEU A 268 -17.09 -7.92 7.84
C LEU A 268 -16.93 -9.43 7.91
N MET A 269 -16.50 -9.94 9.03
CA MET A 269 -16.44 -11.36 9.35
C MET A 269 -16.87 -11.58 10.81
N GLU A 270 -17.40 -12.74 11.14
CA GLU A 270 -17.72 -13.05 12.53
C GLU A 270 -16.43 -13.20 13.33
N HIS A 271 -16.28 -12.39 14.36
CA HIS A 271 -15.11 -12.36 15.23
C HIS A 271 -15.39 -13.02 16.58
N GLU A 272 -16.57 -12.76 17.12
CA GLU A 272 -17.14 -13.37 18.31
C GLU A 272 -18.60 -13.72 18.02
N GLU A 273 -19.19 -14.61 18.81
CA GLU A 273 -20.59 -15.01 18.63
C GLU A 273 -21.52 -13.79 18.65
N GLY A 274 -22.16 -13.54 17.51
CA GLY A 274 -23.06 -12.41 17.32
C GLY A 274 -22.43 -11.05 17.06
N VAL A 275 -21.09 -10.97 16.89
CA VAL A 275 -20.37 -9.73 16.58
C VAL A 275 -19.60 -9.88 15.28
N LEU A 276 -19.86 -8.96 14.36
CA LEU A 276 -19.10 -8.81 13.12
C LEU A 276 -18.03 -7.75 13.28
N GLY A 277 -16.81 -8.07 12.91
CA GLY A 277 -15.67 -7.14 12.84
C GLY A 277 -15.03 -7.18 11.47
N GLY A 278 -14.38 -6.10 11.05
CA GLY A 278 -13.73 -6.09 9.75
C GLY A 278 -13.08 -4.78 9.38
N SER A 279 -12.98 -4.55 8.08
CA SER A 279 -12.31 -3.39 7.51
C SER A 279 -13.23 -2.56 6.63
N ALA A 280 -13.10 -1.25 6.73
CA ALA A 280 -13.76 -0.28 5.86
C ALA A 280 -12.71 0.45 5.02
N ARG A 281 -13.02 0.69 3.75
CA ARG A 281 -12.20 1.42 2.78
C ARG A 281 -13.07 2.31 1.92
N ASN A 282 -12.60 3.53 1.73
CA ASN A 282 -13.12 4.38 0.68
C ASN A 282 -12.41 4.05 -0.64
N PHE A 283 -12.98 4.45 -1.78
CA PHE A 283 -12.37 4.28 -3.10
C PHE A 283 -11.64 5.55 -3.52
N ASN A 284 -10.74 5.44 -4.49
CA ASN A 284 -10.04 6.59 -5.07
C ASN A 284 -11.06 7.54 -5.74
N ASN A 285 -10.76 8.83 -5.73
CA ASN A 285 -11.63 9.90 -6.29
C ASN A 285 -13.00 10.00 -5.62
N SER A 286 -13.19 9.38 -4.44
CA SER A 286 -14.44 9.49 -3.67
C SER A 286 -14.72 10.94 -3.26
N PRO A 287 -15.95 11.43 -3.40
CA PRO A 287 -16.36 12.72 -2.87
C PRO A 287 -16.45 12.73 -1.33
N ILE A 288 -16.40 11.57 -0.68
CA ILE A 288 -16.41 11.44 0.77
C ILE A 288 -15.00 11.66 1.31
N LYS A 289 -14.79 12.76 2.04
CA LYS A 289 -13.47 13.11 2.58
C LYS A 289 -13.07 12.29 3.80
N ASP A 290 -14.04 11.98 4.66
CA ASP A 290 -13.86 11.18 5.88
C ASP A 290 -14.97 10.13 5.99
N PHE A 291 -14.69 8.94 5.50
CA PHE A 291 -15.64 7.82 5.55
C PHE A 291 -15.78 7.27 6.98
N LYS A 292 -14.73 7.38 7.80
CA LYS A 292 -14.77 6.96 9.21
C LYS A 292 -15.75 7.81 10.01
N GLU A 293 -15.77 9.13 9.78
CA GLU A 293 -16.73 10.03 10.41
C GLU A 293 -18.17 9.68 10.04
N VAL A 294 -18.43 9.35 8.76
CA VAL A 294 -19.75 8.92 8.31
C VAL A 294 -20.19 7.62 9.02
N VAL A 295 -19.30 6.61 9.06
CA VAL A 295 -19.60 5.32 9.70
C VAL A 295 -19.81 5.47 11.21
N GLY A 296 -19.00 6.27 11.89
CA GLY A 296 -19.17 6.57 13.32
C GLY A 296 -20.45 7.38 13.59
N GLY A 297 -20.77 8.32 12.70
CA GLY A 297 -21.91 9.22 12.85
C GLY A 297 -23.30 8.57 12.76
N VAL A 298 -23.43 7.41 12.10
CA VAL A 298 -24.73 6.69 12.03
C VAL A 298 -25.12 6.01 13.34
N GLY A 299 -24.20 5.86 14.30
CA GLY A 299 -24.49 5.37 15.66
C GLY A 299 -24.92 3.91 15.75
N VAL A 300 -24.63 3.09 14.73
CA VAL A 300 -25.00 1.66 14.67
C VAL A 300 -23.79 0.75 14.93
N PHE A 301 -22.58 1.25 14.65
CA PHE A 301 -21.35 0.50 14.84
C PHE A 301 -20.86 0.57 16.30
N ASN A 302 -20.29 -0.52 16.80
CA ASN A 302 -19.71 -0.58 18.14
C ASN A 302 -18.45 0.30 18.22
N PHE A 303 -17.65 0.32 17.15
CA PHE A 303 -16.50 1.23 16.97
C PHE A 303 -16.18 1.42 15.48
N ALA A 304 -15.46 2.51 15.19
CA ALA A 304 -14.78 2.79 13.92
C ALA A 304 -13.42 3.45 14.25
N GLN A 305 -12.30 2.74 14.05
CA GLN A 305 -10.95 3.18 14.46
C GLN A 305 -9.93 3.01 13.35
N GLY A 306 -9.07 4.01 13.16
CA GLY A 306 -8.05 4.09 12.12
C GLY A 306 -8.08 5.42 11.38
N HIS A 307 -7.58 5.42 10.14
CA HIS A 307 -7.53 6.62 9.29
C HIS A 307 -8.90 6.96 8.69
N SER A 308 -9.07 8.21 8.23
CA SER A 308 -10.34 8.72 7.68
C SER A 308 -10.96 7.84 6.59
N ASN A 309 -10.15 7.21 5.73
CA ASN A 309 -10.61 6.42 4.59
C ASN A 309 -10.18 4.94 4.62
N ALA A 310 -9.51 4.51 5.71
CA ALA A 310 -9.04 3.13 5.90
C ALA A 310 -9.00 2.78 7.39
N PHE A 311 -10.02 2.05 7.87
CA PHE A 311 -10.19 1.81 9.29
C PHE A 311 -10.82 0.44 9.58
N GLY A 312 -10.70 0.01 10.84
CA GLY A 312 -11.41 -1.13 11.38
C GLY A 312 -12.76 -0.73 11.95
N CYS A 313 -13.74 -1.60 11.89
CA CYS A 313 -15.06 -1.38 12.48
C CYS A 313 -15.70 -2.68 12.95
N SER A 314 -16.67 -2.58 13.87
CA SER A 314 -17.49 -3.71 14.27
C SER A 314 -18.92 -3.31 14.56
N LEU A 315 -19.82 -4.28 14.45
CA LEU A 315 -21.24 -4.14 14.81
C LEU A 315 -21.82 -5.50 15.21
N ASN A 316 -22.96 -5.47 15.90
CA ASN A 316 -23.69 -6.69 16.21
C ASN A 316 -24.39 -7.24 14.95
N VAL A 317 -24.45 -8.55 14.77
CA VAL A 317 -25.05 -9.22 13.59
C VAL A 317 -26.48 -8.76 13.35
N ASP A 318 -27.28 -8.59 14.41
CA ASP A 318 -28.67 -8.15 14.34
C ASP A 318 -28.82 -6.68 13.84
N LYS A 319 -27.72 -5.91 13.84
CA LYS A 319 -27.66 -4.53 13.38
C LYS A 319 -27.20 -4.36 11.93
N LEU A 320 -26.85 -5.45 11.24
CA LEU A 320 -26.32 -5.38 9.88
C LEU A 320 -27.26 -4.68 8.90
N GLN A 321 -28.55 -4.99 8.96
CA GLN A 321 -29.55 -4.35 8.07
C GLN A 321 -29.76 -2.87 8.42
N GLU A 322 -29.82 -2.54 9.72
CA GLU A 322 -29.92 -1.17 10.20
C GLU A 322 -28.70 -0.33 9.75
N ALA A 323 -27.48 -0.90 9.82
CA ALA A 323 -26.28 -0.23 9.35
C ALA A 323 -26.32 0.05 7.85
N ARG A 324 -26.81 -0.93 7.04
CA ARG A 324 -26.98 -0.76 5.60
C ARG A 324 -27.93 0.39 5.27
N GLU A 325 -29.09 0.42 5.90
CA GLU A 325 -30.09 1.48 5.69
C GLU A 325 -29.58 2.84 6.16
N ALA A 326 -28.95 2.91 7.34
CA ALA A 326 -28.42 4.15 7.89
C ALA A 326 -27.30 4.75 7.03
N LEU A 327 -26.37 3.93 6.54
CA LEU A 327 -25.29 4.40 5.67
C LEU A 327 -25.78 4.80 4.29
N ASN A 328 -26.73 4.07 3.68
CA ASN A 328 -27.34 4.47 2.42
C ASN A 328 -28.05 5.82 2.54
N ASN A 329 -28.78 6.06 3.64
CA ASN A 329 -29.43 7.34 3.90
C ASN A 329 -28.42 8.47 4.15
N ALA A 330 -27.35 8.21 4.93
CA ALA A 330 -26.30 9.20 5.19
C ALA A 330 -25.57 9.63 3.91
N LEU A 331 -25.46 8.70 2.95
CA LEU A 331 -24.75 8.90 1.68
C LEU A 331 -25.70 9.20 0.49
N GLU A 332 -26.99 9.40 0.72
CA GLU A 332 -28.00 9.60 -0.34
C GLU A 332 -27.61 10.72 -1.33
N ASN A 333 -27.08 11.82 -0.81
CA ASN A 333 -26.72 13.00 -1.60
C ASN A 333 -25.33 12.92 -2.26
N TYR A 334 -24.57 11.85 -2.01
CA TYR A 334 -23.30 11.63 -2.68
C TYR A 334 -23.51 10.96 -4.04
N HIS A 335 -22.90 11.52 -5.06
CA HIS A 335 -22.87 10.95 -6.41
C HIS A 335 -21.45 10.48 -6.69
N TYR A 336 -21.32 9.22 -7.06
CA TYR A 336 -20.05 8.63 -7.48
C TYR A 336 -20.05 8.67 -9.00
N ASP A 337 -19.28 9.59 -9.54
CA ASP A 337 -19.08 9.72 -10.97
C ASP A 337 -17.74 9.11 -11.39
N ASP A 338 -17.59 8.83 -12.67
CA ASP A 338 -16.38 8.29 -13.25
C ASP A 338 -15.43 9.40 -13.71
N THR A 339 -15.50 10.59 -13.11
CA THR A 339 -14.65 11.73 -13.47
C THR A 339 -13.20 11.43 -13.13
N ILE A 340 -12.34 11.49 -14.12
CA ILE A 340 -10.90 11.34 -13.97
C ILE A 340 -10.24 12.70 -14.06
N TYR A 341 -9.48 13.08 -13.04
CA TYR A 341 -8.69 14.31 -13.04
C TYR A 341 -7.35 14.05 -13.73
N CYS A 342 -7.05 14.84 -14.76
CA CYS A 342 -5.82 14.74 -15.51
C CYS A 342 -4.94 15.96 -15.25
N ASP A 343 -3.62 15.73 -15.10
CA ASP A 343 -2.62 16.80 -14.96
C ASP A 343 -2.32 17.45 -16.30
N PHE A 344 -2.41 16.66 -17.40
CA PHE A 344 -2.22 17.12 -18.75
C PHE A 344 -3.35 16.60 -19.64
N VAL A 345 -3.82 17.49 -20.56
CA VAL A 345 -4.71 17.13 -21.65
C VAL A 345 -4.04 17.58 -22.95
N LEU A 346 -3.74 16.66 -23.83
CA LEU A 346 -2.95 16.87 -25.05
C LEU A 346 -3.67 16.30 -26.27
N ASP A 347 -3.60 16.99 -27.41
CA ASP A 347 -3.96 16.37 -28.68
C ASP A 347 -2.94 15.24 -29.02
N ALA A 348 -3.38 14.26 -29.80
CA ALA A 348 -2.54 13.12 -30.19
C ALA A 348 -1.23 13.53 -30.90
N ASP A 349 -1.22 14.68 -31.60
CA ASP A 349 -0.05 15.20 -32.29
C ASP A 349 0.92 15.98 -31.38
N ASP A 350 0.47 16.38 -30.17
CA ASP A 350 1.26 17.17 -29.22
C ASP A 350 2.06 16.30 -28.22
N ILE A 351 1.73 15.02 -28.10
CA ILE A 351 2.47 14.07 -27.25
C ILE A 351 3.59 13.41 -28.06
N ASP A 352 4.83 13.54 -27.57
CA ASP A 352 6.00 13.00 -28.23
C ASP A 352 6.91 12.19 -27.28
N TYR A 353 7.96 11.61 -27.82
CA TYR A 353 8.97 10.87 -27.07
C TYR A 353 9.56 11.68 -25.90
N TRP A 354 9.80 12.99 -26.11
CA TRP A 354 10.45 13.82 -25.10
C TRP A 354 9.51 14.14 -23.94
N PHE A 355 8.23 14.30 -24.21
CA PHE A 355 7.21 14.44 -23.17
C PHE A 355 7.17 13.21 -22.27
N VAL A 356 7.05 12.02 -22.86
CA VAL A 356 7.04 10.74 -22.13
C VAL A 356 8.33 10.57 -21.34
N LYS A 357 9.48 10.84 -21.98
CA LYS A 357 10.79 10.74 -21.33
C LYS A 357 10.93 11.71 -20.15
N THR A 358 10.42 12.93 -20.25
CA THR A 358 10.49 13.91 -19.16
C THR A 358 9.70 13.45 -17.94
N ILE A 359 8.51 12.87 -18.14
CA ILE A 359 7.72 12.29 -17.05
C ILE A 359 8.49 11.11 -16.41
N ASP A 360 9.02 10.20 -17.23
CA ASP A 360 9.78 9.05 -16.75
C ASP A 360 11.07 9.47 -16.00
N ASP A 361 11.84 10.41 -16.53
CA ASP A 361 13.04 10.95 -15.87
C ASP A 361 12.70 11.66 -14.54
N SER A 362 11.45 12.04 -14.32
CA SER A 362 10.98 12.70 -13.10
C SER A 362 10.49 11.72 -12.03
N GLN A 363 10.59 10.40 -12.24
CA GLN A 363 10.10 9.37 -11.29
C GLN A 363 10.66 9.52 -9.86
N TRP A 364 11.84 10.09 -9.71
CA TRP A 364 12.44 10.36 -8.41
C TRP A 364 11.65 11.39 -7.56
N LEU A 365 10.75 12.17 -8.19
CA LEU A 365 9.85 13.11 -7.52
C LEU A 365 8.58 12.44 -6.99
N TYR A 366 8.16 11.31 -7.56
CA TYR A 366 6.86 10.72 -7.30
C TYR A 366 6.84 9.85 -6.05
N GLY A 367 5.74 9.93 -5.33
CA GLY A 367 5.47 9.22 -4.10
C GLY A 367 4.28 9.85 -3.38
N THR A 368 4.05 9.49 -2.13
CA THR A 368 2.92 10.00 -1.37
C THR A 368 2.91 11.54 -1.32
N GLY A 369 1.84 12.15 -1.79
CA GLY A 369 1.65 13.60 -1.86
C GLY A 369 2.18 14.26 -3.15
N ILE A 370 2.96 13.54 -3.97
CA ILE A 370 3.35 13.94 -5.34
C ILE A 370 3.17 12.72 -6.23
N GLU A 371 1.99 12.58 -6.78
CA GLU A 371 1.65 11.42 -7.60
C GLU A 371 2.24 11.54 -9.01
N GLU A 372 2.42 10.39 -9.67
CA GLU A 372 2.78 10.37 -11.08
C GLU A 372 1.67 11.02 -11.90
N PRO A 373 2.01 11.94 -12.84
CA PRO A 373 1.01 12.64 -13.64
C PRO A 373 0.06 11.71 -14.38
N THR A 374 -1.23 12.05 -14.35
CA THR A 374 -2.25 11.46 -15.19
C THR A 374 -2.39 12.28 -16.46
N VAL A 375 -2.26 11.63 -17.61
CA VAL A 375 -2.28 12.29 -18.93
C VAL A 375 -3.50 11.84 -19.71
N ALA A 376 -4.26 12.78 -20.22
CA ALA A 376 -5.27 12.54 -21.24
C ALA A 376 -4.70 12.84 -22.62
N VAL A 377 -5.00 12.00 -23.60
CA VAL A 377 -4.63 12.19 -25.00
C VAL A 377 -5.90 12.08 -25.83
N GLU A 378 -6.22 13.15 -26.55
CA GLU A 378 -7.45 13.26 -27.34
C GLU A 378 -7.20 13.02 -28.82
N TYR A 379 -8.22 12.51 -29.51
CA TYR A 379 -8.28 12.36 -30.96
C TYR A 379 -7.20 11.46 -31.58
N ILE A 380 -6.84 10.36 -30.94
CA ILE A 380 -5.98 9.32 -31.55
C ILE A 380 -6.83 8.48 -32.49
N THR A 381 -6.56 8.56 -33.79
CA THR A 381 -7.18 7.68 -34.77
C THR A 381 -6.26 6.50 -35.07
N ILE A 382 -6.81 5.28 -34.97
CA ILE A 382 -6.12 4.02 -35.22
C ILE A 382 -6.92 3.12 -36.14
N SER A 383 -6.22 2.32 -36.94
CA SER A 383 -6.83 1.24 -37.73
C SER A 383 -6.62 -0.13 -37.08
N VAL A 384 -7.41 -1.13 -37.47
CA VAL A 384 -7.24 -2.50 -36.99
C VAL A 384 -5.82 -3.02 -37.25
N ASP A 385 -5.24 -2.66 -38.41
CA ASP A 385 -3.90 -3.10 -38.81
C ASP A 385 -2.78 -2.52 -37.92
N ASP A 386 -3.03 -1.38 -37.22
CA ASP A 386 -2.10 -0.79 -36.27
C ASP A 386 -2.06 -1.53 -34.93
N CYS A 387 -3.08 -2.35 -34.66
CA CYS A 387 -3.28 -3.00 -33.38
C CYS A 387 -2.56 -4.36 -33.30
N THR A 388 -2.06 -4.66 -32.11
CA THR A 388 -1.48 -5.95 -31.76
C THR A 388 -2.10 -6.46 -30.47
N ILE A 389 -2.68 -7.65 -30.50
CA ILE A 389 -3.17 -8.34 -29.30
C ILE A 389 -2.00 -9.06 -28.64
N MET A 390 -1.82 -8.86 -27.35
CA MET A 390 -0.70 -9.34 -26.57
C MET A 390 -1.17 -10.09 -25.31
N GLY A 391 -0.19 -10.65 -24.57
CA GLY A 391 -0.43 -11.40 -23.34
C GLY A 391 -0.60 -12.90 -23.57
N GLN A 392 -0.39 -13.69 -22.53
CA GLN A 392 -0.58 -15.16 -22.60
C GLN A 392 -2.05 -15.53 -22.76
N ASN A 393 -2.95 -14.68 -22.27
CA ASN A 393 -4.39 -14.86 -22.33
C ASN A 393 -5.04 -14.06 -23.47
N PHE A 394 -4.24 -13.36 -24.30
CA PHE A 394 -4.73 -12.45 -25.32
C PHE A 394 -5.65 -11.34 -24.77
N ASP A 395 -5.29 -10.82 -23.60
CA ASP A 395 -6.03 -9.86 -22.81
C ASP A 395 -5.37 -8.47 -22.74
N ALA A 396 -4.56 -8.14 -23.74
CA ALA A 396 -3.94 -6.83 -23.84
C ALA A 396 -3.90 -6.38 -25.31
N VAL A 397 -4.08 -5.08 -25.53
CA VAL A 397 -4.00 -4.42 -26.85
C VAL A 397 -2.86 -3.41 -26.85
N ALA A 398 -2.10 -3.36 -27.93
CA ALA A 398 -1.11 -2.33 -28.14
C ALA A 398 -1.17 -1.80 -29.57
N PHE A 399 -0.87 -0.51 -29.73
CA PHE A 399 -0.68 0.15 -31.03
C PHE A 399 0.42 1.19 -30.94
N MET A 400 0.87 1.69 -32.11
CA MET A 400 1.90 2.73 -32.21
C MET A 400 1.29 4.01 -32.76
N HIS A 401 1.55 5.15 -32.12
CA HIS A 401 1.25 6.48 -32.65
C HIS A 401 2.36 7.44 -32.27
N ASN A 402 2.82 8.28 -33.21
CA ASN A 402 3.93 9.25 -33.00
C ASN A 402 5.18 8.68 -32.32
N GLY A 403 5.53 7.41 -32.59
CA GLY A 403 6.69 6.74 -31.96
C GLY A 403 6.51 6.34 -30.50
N ILE A 404 5.31 6.50 -29.95
CA ILE A 404 4.92 6.06 -28.62
C ILE A 404 4.10 4.78 -28.76
N LYS A 405 4.39 3.80 -27.91
CA LYS A 405 3.60 2.56 -27.80
C LYS A 405 2.51 2.74 -26.76
N TYR A 406 1.27 2.68 -27.19
CA TYR A 406 0.10 2.67 -26.34
C TYR A 406 -0.25 1.23 -25.97
N CYS A 407 -0.51 0.96 -24.69
CA CYS A 407 -0.83 -0.39 -24.20
C CYS A 407 -1.99 -0.34 -23.22
N LYS A 408 -3.05 -1.11 -23.50
CA LYS A 408 -4.09 -1.44 -22.53
C LYS A 408 -3.92 -2.89 -22.09
N PHE A 409 -3.77 -3.09 -20.79
CA PHE A 409 -3.59 -4.41 -20.18
C PHE A 409 -4.86 -4.87 -19.49
N LYS A 410 -5.03 -6.19 -19.36
CA LYS A 410 -6.15 -6.81 -18.63
C LYS A 410 -7.52 -6.41 -19.18
N CYS A 411 -7.62 -6.33 -20.51
CA CYS A 411 -8.89 -6.15 -21.19
C CYS A 411 -9.86 -7.29 -20.78
N LYS A 412 -11.10 -6.92 -20.49
CA LYS A 412 -12.17 -7.90 -20.27
C LYS A 412 -12.60 -8.52 -21.60
N GLU A 413 -13.35 -9.62 -21.57
CA GLU A 413 -13.85 -10.27 -22.79
C GLU A 413 -14.79 -9.37 -23.60
N ASP A 414 -15.46 -8.43 -22.94
CA ASP A 414 -16.37 -7.43 -23.52
C ASP A 414 -15.73 -6.06 -23.76
N ASP A 415 -14.41 -5.97 -23.69
CA ASP A 415 -13.66 -4.72 -23.94
C ASP A 415 -13.75 -4.33 -25.42
N GLU A 416 -14.24 -3.11 -25.67
CA GLU A 416 -14.48 -2.60 -27.03
C GLU A 416 -13.20 -2.47 -27.84
N LEU A 417 -12.08 -2.02 -27.21
CA LEU A 417 -10.79 -1.89 -27.87
C LEU A 417 -10.19 -3.25 -28.23
N LEU A 418 -10.39 -4.28 -27.37
CA LEU A 418 -9.97 -5.64 -27.67
C LEU A 418 -10.82 -6.22 -28.82
N SER A 419 -12.11 -5.96 -28.81
CA SER A 419 -13.03 -6.37 -29.87
C SER A 419 -12.63 -5.74 -31.22
N PHE A 420 -12.37 -4.43 -31.23
CA PHE A 420 -11.87 -3.70 -32.41
C PHE A 420 -10.54 -4.29 -32.92
N ALA A 421 -9.56 -4.47 -32.05
CA ALA A 421 -8.26 -5.06 -32.40
C ALA A 421 -8.35 -6.49 -32.95
N SER A 422 -9.44 -7.19 -32.66
CA SER A 422 -9.76 -8.53 -33.20
C SER A 422 -10.42 -8.48 -34.58
N GLY A 423 -10.65 -7.30 -35.14
CA GLY A 423 -11.29 -7.10 -36.44
C GLY A 423 -12.82 -7.12 -36.39
N ALA A 424 -13.41 -6.87 -35.24
CA ALA A 424 -14.86 -6.74 -35.11
C ALA A 424 -15.27 -5.27 -35.19
N GLY A 425 -16.12 -4.92 -36.13
CA GLY A 425 -16.67 -3.57 -36.29
C GLY A 425 -16.02 -2.73 -37.38
N ASP A 426 -15.74 -1.46 -37.09
CA ASP A 426 -15.22 -0.50 -38.04
C ASP A 426 -13.73 -0.73 -38.40
N GLU A 427 -13.27 -0.23 -39.53
CA GLU A 427 -11.88 -0.35 -39.96
C GLU A 427 -10.96 0.64 -39.22
N GLU A 428 -11.52 1.78 -38.78
CA GLU A 428 -10.83 2.84 -38.03
C GLU A 428 -11.71 3.33 -36.87
N ILE A 429 -11.09 3.68 -35.75
CA ILE A 429 -11.74 4.35 -34.60
C ILE A 429 -10.90 5.53 -34.14
N THR A 430 -11.55 6.51 -33.53
CA THR A 430 -10.90 7.63 -32.86
C THR A 430 -11.13 7.48 -31.35
N LEU A 431 -10.05 7.62 -30.57
CA LEU A 431 -10.01 7.40 -29.14
C LEU A 431 -9.63 8.67 -28.39
N ASN A 432 -10.27 8.90 -27.25
CA ASN A 432 -9.72 9.69 -26.18
C ASN A 432 -9.20 8.73 -25.10
N LEU A 433 -7.99 8.95 -24.62
CA LEU A 433 -7.30 8.04 -23.70
C LEU A 433 -6.92 8.76 -22.41
N VAL A 434 -6.94 8.04 -21.30
CA VAL A 434 -6.35 8.49 -20.04
C VAL A 434 -5.37 7.44 -19.54
N GLY A 435 -4.20 7.87 -19.02
CA GLY A 435 -3.21 6.92 -18.57
C GLY A 435 -1.92 7.54 -18.08
N LYS A 436 -0.86 6.73 -18.09
CA LYS A 436 0.47 7.03 -17.56
C LYS A 436 1.55 6.87 -18.61
N CYS A 437 2.55 7.74 -18.52
CA CYS A 437 3.72 7.75 -19.40
C CYS A 437 4.91 7.05 -18.75
N SER A 438 5.63 6.20 -19.48
CA SER A 438 6.85 5.55 -19.00
C SER A 438 7.81 5.19 -20.14
N MET A 439 9.08 4.96 -19.82
CA MET A 439 10.04 4.38 -20.76
C MET A 439 10.11 2.86 -20.53
N ASN A 440 9.76 2.09 -21.55
CA ASN A 440 9.78 0.64 -21.48
C ASN A 440 11.02 0.07 -22.16
N THR A 441 11.88 -0.63 -21.41
CA THR A 441 13.07 -1.30 -21.92
C THR A 441 12.84 -2.80 -22.00
N TYR A 442 12.94 -3.35 -23.20
CA TYR A 442 12.86 -4.78 -23.44
C TYR A 442 14.00 -5.21 -24.40
N LYS A 443 14.83 -6.19 -23.97
CA LYS A 443 15.97 -6.70 -24.77
C LYS A 443 16.81 -5.58 -25.39
N ASP A 444 17.33 -4.67 -24.56
CA ASP A 444 18.19 -3.54 -24.98
C ASP A 444 17.53 -2.47 -25.86
N THR A 445 16.22 -2.56 -26.09
CA THR A 445 15.45 -1.54 -26.81
C THR A 445 14.57 -0.78 -25.85
N THR A 446 14.76 0.53 -25.75
CA THR A 446 13.94 1.41 -24.92
C THR A 446 12.99 2.20 -25.81
N ILE A 447 11.71 2.16 -25.51
CA ILE A 447 10.65 2.87 -26.24
C ILE A 447 9.80 3.70 -25.29
N ALA A 448 9.28 4.83 -25.74
CA ALA A 448 8.24 5.57 -25.03
C ALA A 448 6.95 4.74 -25.00
N GLN A 449 6.34 4.63 -23.83
CA GLN A 449 5.10 3.88 -23.66
C GLN A 449 4.07 4.73 -22.92
N PHE A 450 2.83 4.61 -23.37
CA PHE A 450 1.64 5.12 -22.69
C PHE A 450 0.81 3.92 -22.23
N THR A 451 0.64 3.77 -20.93
CA THR A 451 -0.23 2.73 -20.37
C THR A 451 -1.63 3.30 -20.21
N ILE A 452 -2.58 2.73 -20.93
CA ILE A 452 -3.98 3.17 -20.94
C ILE A 452 -4.68 2.64 -19.71
N ASP A 453 -5.14 3.54 -18.83
CA ASP A 453 -5.97 3.23 -17.68
C ASP A 453 -7.44 3.16 -18.09
N ASP A 454 -7.90 4.17 -18.87
CA ASP A 454 -9.26 4.24 -19.38
C ASP A 454 -9.32 4.89 -20.77
N TYR A 455 -10.41 4.71 -21.49
CA TYR A 455 -10.59 5.26 -22.83
C TYR A 455 -12.08 5.42 -23.21
N GLU A 456 -12.31 6.27 -24.18
CA GLU A 456 -13.61 6.43 -24.82
C GLU A 456 -13.41 6.38 -26.36
N ILE A 457 -14.33 5.71 -27.06
CA ILE A 457 -14.38 5.70 -28.53
C ILE A 457 -15.31 6.84 -28.95
N THR A 458 -14.79 7.79 -29.72
CA THR A 458 -15.54 9.02 -30.10
C THR A 458 -16.15 8.95 -31.50
N ILE A 459 -15.60 8.12 -32.41
CA ILE A 459 -16.11 7.89 -33.78
C ILE A 459 -15.77 6.46 -34.19
#